data_fa077474e4bc7101eda44b0f0414dbdf
#
_entry.id   fa077474e4bc7101eda44b0f0414dbdf
#
_cell.length_a   1.000
_cell.length_b   1.000
_cell.length_c   1.000
_cell.angle_alpha   90.00
_cell.angle_beta   90.00
_cell.angle_gamma   90.00
#
_symmetry.space_group_name_H-M   'P 1'
#
loop_
_entity.id
_entity.type
_entity.pdbx_description
1 polymer ?
#
loop_
_entity_poly.entity_id
_entity_poly.type
_entity_poly.pdbx_seq_one_letter_code
_entity_poly.pdbx_strand_id
1 'polypeptide(L)'
;MIFSRFFRRKKSANRSRNRRVAPVSQVSSRRSIQFRLVPALLFIGIGTLVAGSYSVWQFIWPRVQTRPEYQISLSDIWITPPPPWIQSKLITDIHRWNDLPETLSLLDHNLTKQLAHVFSRHPWIQTVNEVRITQPGRVEVRVDYRKPVAVVETSKGSFTISAGAVLLPREGLVSSTDRPYPVIAGINKSPDLPAGHVWDDPLVQGGAQLAEILIPHWNSLQLESLEATLLNSVEEPESQPDEIPRNPSSETKDRTRDTRKSEGLYSLITKGGTRIIWGRSPNTSHPAEIPAQEKIVRLQEYVERFGSLTGPDGPYELDIRHWKELSRRPRTADDRHLR
;
A
#
# COMPACT_ATOMS: atom_id res chain seq x y z
N MET A 1 41.23 -18.91 -21.86
CA MET A 1 42.34 -19.80 -21.49
C MET A 1 42.03 -21.14 -22.17
N ILE A 2 42.59 -21.41 -23.37
CA ILE A 2 43.91 -22.00 -23.58
C ILE A 2 43.90 -23.50 -23.24
N PHE A 3 43.91 -24.41 -24.20
CA PHE A 3 44.95 -25.08 -24.92
C PHE A 3 44.29 -26.19 -25.75
N SER A 4 44.27 -26.33 -27.02
CA SER A 4 45.18 -26.45 -28.13
C SER A 4 46.15 -27.63 -28.05
N ARG A 5 46.15 -28.38 -29.19
CA ARG A 5 47.25 -29.17 -29.83
C ARG A 5 47.37 -30.65 -29.41
N PHE A 6 47.73 -31.62 -30.28
CA PHE A 6 48.59 -31.70 -31.47
C PHE A 6 48.38 -33.07 -32.14
N PHE A 7 48.19 -33.17 -33.43
CA PHE A 7 49.02 -33.70 -34.47
C PHE A 7 49.79 -35.01 -34.21
N ARG A 8 49.58 -36.05 -35.04
CA ARG A 8 50.62 -36.57 -35.93
C ARG A 8 50.15 -37.59 -36.96
N ARG A 9 50.43 -37.27 -38.23
CA ARG A 9 50.44 -38.16 -39.37
C ARG A 9 51.53 -39.20 -39.27
N LYS A 10 51.31 -40.44 -39.76
CA LYS A 10 52.38 -41.22 -40.43
C LYS A 10 51.81 -41.99 -41.62
N LYS A 11 52.36 -41.70 -42.80
CA LYS A 11 52.31 -42.44 -44.04
C LYS A 11 53.32 -43.61 -44.01
N SER A 12 52.99 -44.75 -44.62
CA SER A 12 53.84 -45.52 -45.55
C SER A 12 53.06 -46.78 -45.95
N ALA A 13 52.79 -46.98 -47.11
CA ALA A 13 53.49 -47.53 -48.28
C ALA A 13 53.17 -49.03 -48.48
N ASN A 14 52.35 -49.28 -49.41
CA ASN A 14 52.45 -50.15 -50.60
C ASN A 14 53.12 -51.52 -50.44
N ARG A 15 52.31 -52.57 -50.64
CA ARG A 15 52.76 -53.74 -51.42
C ARG A 15 51.60 -54.56 -51.97
N SER A 16 51.50 -54.58 -53.27
CA SER A 16 50.64 -55.42 -54.10
C SER A 16 50.90 -56.93 -53.88
N ARG A 17 49.81 -57.69 -53.76
CA ARG A 17 49.83 -59.09 -54.13
C ARG A 17 48.45 -59.57 -54.59
N ASN A 18 48.36 -59.74 -55.87
CA ASN A 18 47.32 -60.46 -56.57
C ASN A 18 47.02 -61.82 -55.87
N ARG A 19 45.75 -62.07 -55.54
CA ARG A 19 45.22 -63.44 -55.50
C ARG A 19 43.69 -63.45 -55.75
N ARG A 20 43.41 -63.99 -56.89
CA ARG A 20 42.25 -64.73 -57.36
C ARG A 20 40.92 -64.60 -56.63
N VAL A 21 39.99 -64.20 -57.42
CA VAL A 21 38.54 -64.13 -57.21
C VAL A 21 37.96 -65.50 -56.89
N ALA A 22 37.18 -65.59 -55.84
CA ALA A 22 36.11 -66.57 -55.59
C ALA A 22 34.81 -65.84 -55.51
N PRO A 23 33.70 -66.36 -56.04
CA PRO A 23 32.39 -65.67 -56.07
C PRO A 23 31.84 -65.67 -54.65
N VAL A 24 31.71 -64.48 -54.04
CA VAL A 24 30.99 -64.27 -52.80
C VAL A 24 29.50 -64.40 -53.11
N SER A 25 28.91 -65.49 -52.64
CA SER A 25 27.48 -65.67 -52.52
C SER A 25 26.86 -64.45 -51.80
N GLN A 26 26.03 -63.72 -52.49
CA GLN A 26 25.21 -62.68 -51.84
C GLN A 26 24.24 -63.36 -50.86
N VAL A 27 24.62 -63.30 -49.60
CA VAL A 27 23.68 -63.53 -48.52
C VAL A 27 22.81 -62.28 -48.42
N SER A 28 21.66 -62.29 -49.03
CA SER A 28 20.62 -61.33 -48.86
C SER A 28 20.22 -61.34 -47.38
N SER A 29 20.78 -60.40 -46.59
CA SER A 29 20.30 -60.18 -45.24
C SER A 29 18.89 -59.59 -45.36
N ARG A 30 17.89 -60.39 -45.38
CA ARG A 30 16.52 -59.98 -45.06
C ARG A 30 16.57 -59.49 -43.60
N ARG A 31 16.94 -58.23 -43.41
CA ARG A 31 16.75 -57.54 -42.15
C ARG A 31 15.26 -57.61 -41.86
N SER A 32 14.93 -58.35 -40.84
CA SER A 32 13.58 -58.54 -40.35
C SER A 32 13.04 -57.20 -39.88
N ILE A 33 12.22 -56.55 -40.71
CA ILE A 33 11.48 -55.33 -40.42
C ILE A 33 10.51 -55.52 -39.24
N GLN A 34 10.29 -56.81 -38.85
CA GLN A 34 9.34 -57.15 -37.80
C GLN A 34 9.71 -56.69 -36.40
N PHE A 35 10.99 -56.47 -36.07
CA PHE A 35 11.39 -56.01 -34.72
C PHE A 35 11.11 -54.53 -34.43
N ARG A 36 10.78 -53.72 -35.43
CA ARG A 36 10.49 -52.31 -35.29
C ARG A 36 9.00 -51.96 -35.22
N LEU A 37 8.13 -52.86 -35.62
CA LEU A 37 6.68 -52.62 -35.66
C LEU A 37 6.03 -52.73 -34.29
N VAL A 38 6.51 -53.61 -33.43
CA VAL A 38 5.97 -53.77 -32.07
C VAL A 38 6.14 -52.49 -31.23
N PRO A 39 7.33 -51.87 -31.10
CA PRO A 39 7.47 -50.63 -30.34
C PRO A 39 6.70 -49.48 -31.01
N ALA A 40 6.64 -49.40 -32.34
CA ALA A 40 5.86 -48.37 -33.06
C ALA A 40 4.36 -48.46 -32.74
N LEU A 41 3.79 -49.66 -32.77
CA LEU A 41 2.39 -49.91 -32.40
C LEU A 41 2.13 -49.59 -30.92
N LEU A 42 3.09 -49.85 -30.05
CA LEU A 42 3.00 -49.55 -28.64
C LEU A 42 3.02 -48.02 -28.38
N PHE A 43 3.87 -47.29 -29.10
CA PHE A 43 3.88 -45.81 -29.03
C PHE A 43 2.60 -45.20 -29.58
N ILE A 44 2.04 -45.75 -30.70
CA ILE A 44 0.76 -45.31 -31.24
C ILE A 44 -0.38 -45.61 -30.25
N GLY A 45 -0.37 -46.80 -29.64
CA GLY A 45 -1.36 -47.19 -28.62
C GLY A 45 -1.33 -46.27 -27.39
N ILE A 46 -0.13 -45.98 -26.90
CA ILE A 46 0.02 -45.03 -25.79
C ILE A 46 -0.40 -43.60 -26.21
N GLY A 47 0.00 -43.17 -27.39
CA GLY A 47 -0.38 -41.84 -27.92
C GLY A 47 -1.89 -41.69 -28.07
N THR A 48 -2.59 -42.72 -28.61
CA THR A 48 -4.07 -42.69 -28.71
C THR A 48 -4.75 -42.71 -27.34
N LEU A 49 -4.20 -43.48 -26.38
CA LEU A 49 -4.73 -43.54 -25.03
C LEU A 49 -4.56 -42.18 -24.29
N VAL A 50 -3.40 -41.55 -24.45
CA VAL A 50 -3.15 -40.19 -23.88
C VAL A 50 -4.05 -39.15 -24.57
N ALA A 51 -4.14 -39.16 -25.90
CA ALA A 51 -5.01 -38.23 -26.63
C ALA A 51 -6.49 -38.46 -26.30
N GLY A 52 -6.93 -39.72 -26.18
CA GLY A 52 -8.28 -40.07 -25.76
C GLY A 52 -8.59 -39.61 -24.32
N SER A 53 -7.70 -39.85 -23.37
CA SER A 53 -7.86 -39.40 -21.98
C SER A 53 -7.88 -37.88 -21.88
N TYR A 54 -7.05 -37.17 -22.67
CA TYR A 54 -7.05 -35.72 -22.75
C TYR A 54 -8.37 -35.16 -23.30
N SER A 55 -8.89 -35.78 -24.36
CA SER A 55 -10.17 -35.39 -24.95
C SER A 55 -11.35 -35.60 -23.99
N VAL A 56 -11.35 -36.74 -23.30
CA VAL A 56 -12.36 -37.05 -22.27
C VAL A 56 -12.25 -36.05 -21.10
N TRP A 57 -11.04 -35.73 -20.69
CA TRP A 57 -10.80 -34.70 -19.65
C TRP A 57 -11.34 -33.34 -20.04
N GLN A 58 -11.03 -32.85 -21.25
CA GLN A 58 -11.55 -31.57 -21.76
C GLN A 58 -13.10 -31.53 -21.86
N PHE A 59 -13.73 -32.67 -22.11
CA PHE A 59 -15.18 -32.74 -22.17
C PHE A 59 -15.86 -32.82 -20.81
N ILE A 60 -15.25 -33.46 -19.85
CA ILE A 60 -15.79 -33.65 -18.47
C ILE A 60 -15.51 -32.41 -17.61
N TRP A 61 -14.32 -31.81 -17.72
CA TRP A 61 -13.87 -30.72 -16.86
C TRP A 61 -14.84 -29.53 -16.78
N PRO A 62 -15.36 -28.98 -17.90
CA PRO A 62 -16.34 -27.87 -17.84
C PRO A 62 -17.63 -28.26 -17.12
N ARG A 63 -18.06 -29.51 -17.27
CA ARG A 63 -19.28 -30.00 -16.58
C ARG A 63 -19.11 -30.15 -15.08
N VAL A 64 -17.90 -30.48 -14.64
CA VAL A 64 -17.58 -30.54 -13.19
C VAL A 64 -17.56 -29.14 -12.58
N GLN A 65 -17.01 -28.16 -13.31
CA GLN A 65 -16.94 -26.77 -12.84
C GLN A 65 -18.32 -26.13 -12.70
N THR A 66 -19.30 -26.54 -13.49
CA THR A 66 -20.67 -25.98 -13.44
C THR A 66 -21.59 -26.65 -12.43
N ARG A 67 -21.11 -27.67 -11.70
CA ARG A 67 -21.92 -28.30 -10.66
C ARG A 67 -22.13 -27.36 -9.48
N PRO A 68 -23.34 -27.27 -8.93
CA PRO A 68 -23.67 -26.37 -7.82
C PRO A 68 -22.83 -26.63 -6.57
N GLU A 69 -22.33 -27.85 -6.39
CA GLU A 69 -21.44 -28.25 -5.29
C GLU A 69 -20.09 -27.53 -5.28
N TYR A 70 -19.63 -27.08 -6.48
CA TYR A 70 -18.37 -26.37 -6.69
C TYR A 70 -18.55 -24.89 -7.02
N GLN A 71 -19.76 -24.38 -6.90
CA GLN A 71 -20.06 -22.96 -7.06
C GLN A 71 -20.40 -22.35 -5.73
N ILE A 72 -19.89 -21.14 -5.51
CA ILE A 72 -20.23 -20.34 -4.33
C ILE A 72 -20.77 -18.99 -4.79
N SER A 73 -21.82 -18.54 -4.12
CA SER A 73 -22.31 -17.16 -4.30
C SER A 73 -21.41 -16.19 -3.55
N LEU A 74 -21.23 -14.99 -4.09
CA LEU A 74 -20.52 -13.90 -3.40
C LEU A 74 -21.13 -13.58 -2.03
N SER A 75 -22.45 -13.75 -1.89
CA SER A 75 -23.15 -13.55 -0.60
C SER A 75 -22.74 -14.54 0.48
N ASP A 76 -22.22 -15.71 0.10
CA ASP A 76 -21.85 -16.78 1.01
C ASP A 76 -20.38 -16.75 1.43
N ILE A 77 -19.63 -15.76 0.90
CA ILE A 77 -18.26 -15.50 1.33
C ILE A 77 -18.28 -14.91 2.73
N TRP A 78 -17.65 -15.62 3.66
CA TRP A 78 -17.43 -15.09 4.99
C TRP A 78 -16.26 -14.10 4.97
N ILE A 79 -16.49 -12.90 5.48
CA ILE A 79 -15.45 -11.87 5.68
C ILE A 79 -15.34 -11.56 7.17
N THR A 80 -14.15 -11.17 7.61
CA THR A 80 -13.97 -10.64 8.98
C THR A 80 -15.04 -9.59 9.28
N PRO A 81 -15.80 -9.71 10.38
CA PRO A 81 -16.86 -8.76 10.70
C PRO A 81 -16.34 -7.33 10.71
N PRO A 82 -17.02 -6.40 10.01
CA PRO A 82 -16.61 -5.01 9.98
C PRO A 82 -16.74 -4.37 11.37
N PRO A 83 -15.80 -3.50 11.74
CA PRO A 83 -15.89 -2.76 13.00
C PRO A 83 -17.03 -1.73 12.99
N PRO A 84 -17.43 -1.22 14.17
CA PRO A 84 -18.62 -0.37 14.33
C PRO A 84 -18.64 0.93 13.51
N TRP A 85 -17.47 1.41 13.08
CA TRP A 85 -17.38 2.62 12.25
C TRP A 85 -17.67 2.39 10.78
N ILE A 86 -17.83 1.14 10.34
CA ILE A 86 -18.15 0.78 8.95
C ILE A 86 -19.61 0.26 8.91
N GLN A 87 -20.48 1.02 8.25
CA GLN A 87 -21.88 0.62 8.02
C GLN A 87 -22.13 0.11 6.60
N SER A 88 -21.13 0.14 5.73
CA SER A 88 -21.30 -0.29 4.34
C SER A 88 -21.50 -1.81 4.25
N LYS A 89 -22.29 -2.23 3.27
CA LYS A 89 -22.40 -3.64 2.89
C LYS A 89 -21.22 -4.00 1.97
N LEU A 90 -20.06 -4.22 2.57
CA LEU A 90 -18.77 -4.42 1.87
C LEU A 90 -18.85 -5.40 0.70
N ILE A 91 -19.52 -6.54 0.88
CA ILE A 91 -19.66 -7.55 -0.19
C ILE A 91 -20.45 -6.98 -1.38
N THR A 92 -21.51 -6.23 -1.12
CA THR A 92 -22.33 -5.60 -2.15
C THR A 92 -21.54 -4.52 -2.90
N ASP A 93 -20.74 -3.74 -2.17
CA ASP A 93 -19.92 -2.69 -2.77
C ASP A 93 -18.80 -3.29 -3.62
N ILE A 94 -18.16 -4.37 -3.14
CA ILE A 94 -17.14 -5.10 -3.89
C ILE A 94 -17.68 -5.68 -5.19
N HIS A 95 -18.89 -6.27 -5.15
CA HIS A 95 -19.56 -6.78 -6.34
C HIS A 95 -19.81 -5.66 -7.37
N ARG A 96 -20.33 -4.52 -6.90
CA ARG A 96 -20.64 -3.37 -7.78
C ARG A 96 -19.40 -2.77 -8.45
N TRP A 97 -18.26 -2.76 -7.77
CA TRP A 97 -17.07 -2.05 -8.25
C TRP A 97 -16.12 -2.91 -9.10
N ASN A 98 -16.25 -4.23 -9.07
CA ASN A 98 -15.26 -5.11 -9.69
C ASN A 98 -15.81 -6.06 -10.75
N ASP A 99 -17.08 -5.91 -11.20
CA ASP A 99 -17.73 -6.78 -12.18
C ASP A 99 -17.52 -8.28 -11.92
N LEU A 100 -17.47 -8.66 -10.65
CA LEU A 100 -17.35 -10.07 -10.29
C LEU A 100 -18.62 -10.83 -10.66
N PRO A 101 -18.52 -12.03 -11.20
CA PRO A 101 -19.70 -12.87 -11.45
C PRO A 101 -20.37 -13.21 -10.12
N GLU A 102 -21.69 -13.30 -10.10
CA GLU A 102 -22.47 -13.65 -8.90
C GLU A 102 -22.09 -15.01 -8.31
N THR A 103 -21.62 -15.91 -9.18
CA THR A 103 -21.17 -17.25 -8.79
C THR A 103 -19.71 -17.46 -9.17
N LEU A 104 -18.94 -18.01 -8.24
CA LEU A 104 -17.52 -18.29 -8.39
C LEU A 104 -17.27 -19.80 -8.32
N SER A 105 -16.39 -20.32 -9.16
CA SER A 105 -16.01 -21.72 -9.12
C SER A 105 -14.91 -21.98 -8.11
N LEU A 106 -15.17 -22.84 -7.12
CA LEU A 106 -14.20 -23.26 -6.11
C LEU A 106 -13.02 -24.07 -6.68
N LEU A 107 -13.16 -24.56 -7.93
CA LEU A 107 -12.12 -25.32 -8.64
C LEU A 107 -11.15 -24.42 -9.42
N ASP A 108 -11.38 -23.11 -9.43
CA ASP A 108 -10.44 -22.17 -10.05
C ASP A 108 -9.20 -22.02 -9.16
N HIS A 109 -8.05 -22.42 -9.69
CA HIS A 109 -6.74 -22.30 -9.00
C HIS A 109 -6.36 -20.86 -8.68
N ASN A 110 -6.93 -19.90 -9.38
CA ASN A 110 -6.64 -18.47 -9.19
C ASN A 110 -7.68 -17.77 -8.30
N LEU A 111 -8.74 -18.45 -7.89
CA LEU A 111 -9.85 -17.85 -7.13
C LEU A 111 -9.35 -17.09 -5.88
N THR A 112 -8.49 -17.71 -5.08
CA THR A 112 -7.97 -17.09 -3.86
C THR A 112 -7.16 -15.83 -4.14
N LYS A 113 -6.35 -15.84 -5.21
CA LYS A 113 -5.56 -14.67 -5.64
C LYS A 113 -6.45 -13.56 -6.21
N GLN A 114 -7.46 -13.92 -6.99
CA GLN A 114 -8.42 -12.98 -7.55
C GLN A 114 -9.21 -12.31 -6.42
N LEU A 115 -9.74 -13.08 -5.48
CA LEU A 115 -10.44 -12.54 -4.32
C LEU A 115 -9.52 -11.64 -3.48
N ALA A 116 -8.30 -12.08 -3.16
CA ALA A 116 -7.35 -11.26 -2.42
C ALA A 116 -7.09 -9.92 -3.12
N HIS A 117 -6.92 -9.94 -4.44
CA HIS A 117 -6.70 -8.73 -5.23
C HIS A 117 -7.93 -7.80 -5.22
N VAL A 118 -9.12 -8.37 -5.43
CA VAL A 118 -10.37 -7.60 -5.45
C VAL A 118 -10.65 -6.97 -4.08
N PHE A 119 -10.51 -7.73 -3.00
CA PHE A 119 -10.73 -7.23 -1.65
C PHE A 119 -9.69 -6.16 -1.28
N SER A 120 -8.42 -6.33 -1.65
CA SER A 120 -7.36 -5.35 -1.34
C SER A 120 -7.57 -3.97 -1.98
N ARG A 121 -8.38 -3.88 -3.04
CA ARG A 121 -8.73 -2.61 -3.70
C ARG A 121 -9.84 -1.85 -3.00
N HIS A 122 -10.54 -2.47 -2.08
CA HIS A 122 -11.64 -1.81 -1.39
C HIS A 122 -11.12 -0.75 -0.41
N PRO A 123 -11.63 0.50 -0.43
CA PRO A 123 -11.09 1.61 0.38
C PRO A 123 -11.05 1.35 1.87
N TRP A 124 -12.01 0.58 2.41
CA TRP A 124 -12.07 0.21 3.82
C TRP A 124 -11.10 -0.90 4.23
N ILE A 125 -10.52 -1.64 3.27
CA ILE A 125 -9.62 -2.74 3.57
C ILE A 125 -8.18 -2.24 3.55
N GLN A 126 -7.49 -2.41 4.65
CA GLN A 126 -6.07 -2.07 4.79
C GLN A 126 -5.21 -3.21 4.25
N THR A 127 -5.47 -4.44 4.69
CA THR A 127 -4.70 -5.62 4.31
C THR A 127 -5.62 -6.83 4.20
N VAL A 128 -5.38 -7.66 3.20
CA VAL A 128 -5.98 -9.00 3.11
C VAL A 128 -4.96 -9.98 3.67
N ASN A 129 -5.24 -10.53 4.84
CA ASN A 129 -4.30 -11.40 5.54
C ASN A 129 -4.35 -12.83 5.01
N GLU A 130 -5.54 -13.33 4.72
CA GLU A 130 -5.75 -14.70 4.27
C GLU A 130 -7.03 -14.82 3.44
N VAL A 131 -6.97 -15.60 2.37
CA VAL A 131 -8.14 -16.11 1.65
C VAL A 131 -8.07 -17.61 1.63
N ARG A 132 -9.02 -18.26 2.29
CA ARG A 132 -9.05 -19.69 2.49
C ARG A 132 -10.35 -20.32 1.98
N ILE A 133 -10.22 -21.42 1.26
CA ILE A 133 -11.34 -22.28 0.87
C ILE A 133 -11.43 -23.40 1.89
N THR A 134 -12.55 -23.47 2.61
CA THR A 134 -12.81 -24.47 3.65
C THR A 134 -13.92 -25.40 3.17
N GLN A 135 -13.80 -26.71 3.41
CA GLN A 135 -14.85 -27.66 3.11
C GLN A 135 -15.99 -27.56 4.16
N PRO A 136 -17.25 -27.72 3.79
CA PRO A 136 -17.82 -27.97 2.46
C PRO A 136 -18.16 -26.67 1.71
N GLY A 137 -17.28 -26.20 0.79
CA GLY A 137 -17.64 -25.13 -0.14
C GLY A 137 -17.77 -23.74 0.45
N ARG A 138 -17.04 -23.37 1.51
CA ARG A 138 -17.04 -22.05 2.12
C ARG A 138 -15.74 -21.31 1.79
N VAL A 139 -15.82 -20.05 1.45
CA VAL A 139 -14.68 -19.14 1.31
C VAL A 139 -14.62 -18.20 2.50
N GLU A 140 -13.48 -18.14 3.15
CA GLU A 140 -13.19 -17.23 4.26
C GLU A 140 -12.15 -16.21 3.82
N VAL A 141 -12.45 -14.93 4.01
CA VAL A 141 -11.55 -13.80 3.72
C VAL A 141 -11.26 -13.07 5.02
N ARG A 142 -10.02 -13.13 5.47
CA ARG A 142 -9.56 -12.42 6.66
C ARG A 142 -8.90 -11.13 6.26
N VAL A 143 -9.41 -10.02 6.78
CA VAL A 143 -8.94 -8.69 6.44
C VAL A 143 -8.74 -7.84 7.68
N ASP A 144 -7.83 -6.87 7.58
CA ASP A 144 -7.71 -5.75 8.50
C ASP A 144 -8.36 -4.53 7.86
N TYR A 145 -9.16 -3.83 8.65
CA TYR A 145 -9.88 -2.65 8.20
C TYR A 145 -9.12 -1.37 8.50
N ARG A 146 -9.21 -0.39 7.59
CA ARG A 146 -8.69 0.95 7.82
C ARG A 146 -9.49 1.64 8.91
N LYS A 147 -8.76 2.23 9.86
CA LYS A 147 -9.35 3.03 10.94
C LYS A 147 -9.32 4.50 10.54
N PRO A 148 -10.45 5.22 10.60
CA PRO A 148 -10.45 6.66 10.42
C PRO A 148 -9.73 7.33 11.60
N VAL A 149 -8.87 8.31 11.33
CA VAL A 149 -8.10 9.03 12.34
C VAL A 149 -8.37 10.53 12.34
N ALA A 150 -8.73 11.11 11.19
CA ALA A 150 -9.00 12.53 11.10
C ALA A 150 -9.98 12.85 9.96
N VAL A 151 -10.54 14.05 10.03
CA VAL A 151 -11.28 14.70 8.97
C VAL A 151 -10.48 15.90 8.51
N VAL A 152 -10.15 15.96 7.22
CA VAL A 152 -9.46 17.10 6.61
C VAL A 152 -10.49 18.05 6.03
N GLU A 153 -10.45 19.32 6.45
CA GLU A 153 -11.29 20.36 5.92
C GLU A 153 -10.58 21.13 4.80
N THR A 154 -11.25 21.26 3.67
CA THR A 154 -10.78 22.00 2.51
C THR A 154 -11.88 22.90 1.98
N SER A 155 -11.55 23.82 1.06
CA SER A 155 -12.55 24.66 0.38
C SER A 155 -13.63 23.87 -0.39
N LYS A 156 -13.35 22.62 -0.78
CA LYS A 156 -14.30 21.74 -1.49
C LYS A 156 -15.09 20.79 -0.57
N GLY A 157 -14.84 20.84 0.73
CA GLY A 157 -15.55 20.05 1.73
C GLY A 157 -14.63 19.27 2.65
N SER A 158 -15.25 18.36 3.42
CA SER A 158 -14.55 17.55 4.43
C SER A 158 -14.26 16.16 3.91
N PHE A 159 -13.08 15.63 4.19
CA PHE A 159 -12.60 14.32 3.73
C PHE A 159 -12.05 13.51 4.91
N THR A 160 -12.57 12.32 5.10
CA THR A 160 -12.07 11.42 6.15
C THR A 160 -10.85 10.65 5.67
N ILE A 161 -9.84 10.53 6.53
CA ILE A 161 -8.59 9.85 6.23
C ILE A 161 -8.21 8.84 7.31
N SER A 162 -7.44 7.82 6.90
CA SER A 162 -6.79 6.87 7.80
C SER A 162 -5.39 7.36 8.23
N ALA A 163 -4.74 6.66 9.14
CA ALA A 163 -3.38 6.95 9.64
C ALA A 163 -2.33 7.09 8.53
N GLY A 164 -2.44 6.33 7.44
CA GLY A 164 -1.60 6.46 6.26
C GLY A 164 -2.05 7.53 5.26
N ALA A 165 -2.87 8.50 5.68
CA ALA A 165 -3.47 9.52 4.81
C ALA A 165 -4.25 8.95 3.62
N VAL A 166 -4.79 7.72 3.74
CA VAL A 166 -5.65 7.14 2.71
C VAL A 166 -7.05 7.73 2.83
N LEU A 167 -7.59 8.20 1.72
CA LEU A 167 -8.97 8.71 1.64
C LEU A 167 -9.96 7.58 1.90
N LEU A 168 -10.90 7.83 2.81
CA LEU A 168 -11.98 6.90 3.13
C LEU A 168 -13.30 7.37 2.50
N PRO A 169 -14.20 6.44 2.12
CA PRO A 169 -15.49 6.79 1.58
C PRO A 169 -16.33 7.56 2.62
N ARG A 170 -17.05 8.56 2.17
CA ARG A 170 -18.06 9.25 3.01
C ARG A 170 -19.24 8.35 3.31
N GLU A 171 -19.62 7.54 2.33
CA GLU A 171 -20.68 6.55 2.45
C GLU A 171 -20.27 5.41 3.37
N GLY A 172 -21.12 5.06 4.31
CA GLY A 172 -20.85 3.97 5.25
C GLY A 172 -19.95 4.33 6.44
N LEU A 173 -19.61 5.61 6.63
CA LEU A 173 -19.00 6.09 7.86
C LEU A 173 -20.10 6.39 8.89
N VAL A 174 -19.99 5.79 10.07
CA VAL A 174 -20.86 6.18 11.19
C VAL A 174 -20.43 7.56 11.66
N SER A 175 -21.23 8.57 11.37
CA SER A 175 -21.12 9.86 12.01
C SER A 175 -21.54 9.71 13.48
N SER A 176 -20.61 9.27 14.31
CA SER A 176 -20.83 9.22 15.75
C SER A 176 -20.77 10.64 16.28
N THR A 177 -21.90 11.20 16.62
CA THR A 177 -21.99 12.51 17.27
C THR A 177 -21.20 12.54 18.58
N ASP A 178 -20.97 11.38 19.20
CA ASP A 178 -20.28 11.24 20.49
C ASP A 178 -18.73 11.17 20.38
N ARG A 179 -18.18 10.97 19.19
CA ARG A 179 -16.73 10.93 18.97
C ARG A 179 -16.36 11.62 17.67
N PRO A 180 -16.32 12.95 17.64
CA PRO A 180 -15.80 13.67 16.48
C PRO A 180 -14.33 13.27 16.28
N TYR A 181 -13.98 12.89 15.05
CA TYR A 181 -12.58 12.69 14.72
C TYR A 181 -11.85 14.03 14.75
N PRO A 182 -10.54 14.04 15.07
CA PRO A 182 -9.70 15.22 14.91
C PRO A 182 -9.90 15.90 13.57
N VAL A 183 -10.08 17.22 13.58
CA VAL A 183 -10.21 18.01 12.35
C VAL A 183 -8.85 18.57 11.99
N ILE A 184 -8.41 18.38 10.75
CA ILE A 184 -7.20 18.98 10.18
C ILE A 184 -7.62 20.14 9.30
N ALA A 185 -7.27 21.37 9.71
CA ALA A 185 -7.51 22.59 8.98
C ALA A 185 -6.21 23.14 8.36
N GLY A 186 -6.34 24.13 7.47
CA GLY A 186 -5.18 24.75 6.80
C GLY A 186 -4.72 24.04 5.53
N ILE A 187 -5.51 23.08 5.03
CA ILE A 187 -5.23 22.37 3.79
C ILE A 187 -5.96 23.05 2.63
N ASN A 188 -5.21 23.69 1.76
CA ASN A 188 -5.78 24.43 0.61
C ASN A 188 -6.08 23.54 -0.60
N LYS A 189 -5.38 22.40 -0.72
CA LYS A 189 -5.53 21.49 -1.85
C LYS A 189 -6.51 20.38 -1.51
N SER A 190 -7.55 20.22 -2.32
CA SER A 190 -8.46 19.08 -2.20
C SER A 190 -7.89 17.85 -2.90
N PRO A 191 -8.27 16.63 -2.48
CA PRO A 191 -7.79 15.42 -3.13
C PRO A 191 -8.39 15.28 -4.54
N ASP A 192 -7.55 14.93 -5.50
CA ASP A 192 -7.97 14.68 -6.89
C ASP A 192 -8.22 13.18 -7.15
N LEU A 193 -7.95 12.33 -6.15
CA LEU A 193 -8.06 10.87 -6.25
C LEU A 193 -9.32 10.36 -5.52
N PRO A 194 -9.88 9.22 -5.99
CA PRO A 194 -11.01 8.59 -5.32
C PRO A 194 -10.62 7.96 -3.98
N ALA A 195 -11.63 7.59 -3.18
CA ALA A 195 -11.41 6.85 -1.94
C ALA A 195 -10.60 5.57 -2.17
N GLY A 196 -9.76 5.22 -1.20
CA GLY A 196 -8.82 4.10 -1.26
C GLY A 196 -7.40 4.48 -1.66
N HIS A 197 -7.17 5.70 -2.17
CA HIS A 197 -5.85 6.20 -2.55
C HIS A 197 -5.24 7.07 -1.45
N VAL A 198 -3.92 7.07 -1.40
CA VAL A 198 -3.16 7.94 -0.51
C VAL A 198 -3.27 9.38 -0.99
N TRP A 199 -3.61 10.29 -0.10
CA TRP A 199 -3.55 11.72 -0.39
C TRP A 199 -2.08 12.17 -0.29
N ASP A 200 -1.48 12.43 -1.45
CA ASP A 200 -0.08 12.80 -1.55
C ASP A 200 0.10 14.31 -1.28
N ASP A 201 -0.11 14.68 -0.02
CA ASP A 201 0.14 16.02 0.51
C ASP A 201 0.89 15.86 1.85
N PRO A 202 2.09 16.45 1.98
CA PRO A 202 2.91 16.31 3.20
C PRO A 202 2.21 16.81 4.46
N LEU A 203 1.38 17.86 4.35
CA LEU A 203 0.62 18.38 5.48
C LEU A 203 -0.45 17.40 5.94
N VAL A 204 -1.13 16.76 4.99
CA VAL A 204 -2.15 15.75 5.30
C VAL A 204 -1.51 14.50 5.89
N GLN A 205 -0.40 14.04 5.33
CA GLN A 205 0.32 12.86 5.82
C GLN A 205 0.84 13.06 7.26
N GLY A 206 1.50 14.16 7.51
CA GLY A 206 2.00 14.47 8.85
C GLY A 206 0.87 14.75 9.85
N GLY A 207 -0.21 15.42 9.40
CA GLY A 207 -1.41 15.66 10.20
C GLY A 207 -2.13 14.37 10.59
N ALA A 208 -2.23 13.40 9.66
CA ALA A 208 -2.80 12.07 9.95
C ALA A 208 -2.00 11.31 11.01
N GLN A 209 -0.68 11.32 10.93
CA GLN A 209 0.22 10.71 11.92
C GLN A 209 0.08 11.37 13.29
N LEU A 210 -0.01 12.70 13.31
CA LEU A 210 -0.20 13.45 14.55
C LEU A 210 -1.58 13.17 15.17
N ALA A 211 -2.62 13.16 14.35
CA ALA A 211 -3.97 12.83 14.80
C ALA A 211 -4.05 11.42 15.39
N GLU A 212 -3.42 10.42 14.77
CA GLU A 212 -3.38 9.04 15.28
C GLU A 212 -2.79 8.96 16.69
N ILE A 213 -1.68 9.64 16.92
CA ILE A 213 -1.00 9.67 18.24
C ILE A 213 -1.84 10.41 19.26
N LEU A 214 -2.55 11.48 18.86
CA LEU A 214 -3.33 12.32 19.76
C LEU A 214 -4.73 11.77 20.06
N ILE A 215 -5.31 10.86 19.26
CA ILE A 215 -6.65 10.28 19.49
C ILE A 215 -6.86 9.79 20.95
N PRO A 216 -5.94 9.03 21.57
CA PRO A 216 -6.12 8.57 22.95
C PRO A 216 -6.21 9.71 23.97
N HIS A 217 -5.62 10.87 23.67
CA HIS A 217 -5.50 12.03 24.54
C HIS A 217 -6.42 13.19 24.15
N TRP A 218 -7.15 13.05 23.02
CA TRP A 218 -7.94 14.11 22.41
C TRP A 218 -8.96 14.74 23.34
N ASN A 219 -9.72 13.89 24.02
CA ASN A 219 -10.77 14.34 24.95
C ASN A 219 -10.17 14.85 26.28
N SER A 220 -9.15 14.19 26.83
CA SER A 220 -8.51 14.61 28.10
C SER A 220 -7.82 15.95 27.99
N LEU A 221 -7.21 16.24 26.83
CA LEU A 221 -6.59 17.52 26.50
C LEU A 221 -7.59 18.55 25.96
N GLN A 222 -8.88 18.19 25.82
CA GLN A 222 -9.94 19.05 25.29
C GLN A 222 -9.58 19.67 23.91
N LEU A 223 -8.94 18.89 23.05
CA LEU A 223 -8.56 19.34 21.71
C LEU A 223 -9.81 19.46 20.81
N GLU A 224 -9.79 20.44 19.91
CA GLU A 224 -10.84 20.73 18.93
C GLU A 224 -10.36 20.46 17.53
N SER A 225 -9.23 21.07 17.12
CA SER A 225 -8.69 20.97 15.78
C SER A 225 -7.17 20.98 15.75
N LEU A 226 -6.63 20.58 14.62
CA LEU A 226 -5.22 20.60 14.26
C LEU A 226 -5.05 21.50 13.05
N GLU A 227 -4.27 22.55 13.18
CA GLU A 227 -3.94 23.47 12.09
C GLU A 227 -2.59 23.08 11.48
N ALA A 228 -2.55 22.94 10.15
CA ALA A 228 -1.36 22.61 9.39
C ALA A 228 -0.90 23.82 8.55
N THR A 229 0.41 24.10 8.55
CA THR A 229 1.02 25.20 7.79
C THR A 229 2.32 24.73 7.15
N LEU A 230 2.62 25.18 5.94
CA LEU A 230 3.91 24.89 5.28
C LEU A 230 5.04 25.74 5.89
N LEU A 231 6.18 25.13 6.13
CA LEU A 231 7.36 25.83 6.67
C LEU A 231 7.86 26.92 5.71
N ASN A 232 7.65 26.78 4.39
CA ASN A 232 8.10 27.74 3.38
C ASN A 232 7.28 29.04 3.36
N SER A 233 6.20 29.14 4.14
CA SER A 233 5.39 30.37 4.27
C SER A 233 5.92 31.31 5.36
N VAL A 234 6.94 30.92 6.10
CA VAL A 234 7.64 31.80 7.04
C VAL A 234 8.70 32.53 6.22
N GLU A 235 8.45 33.77 5.85
CA GLU A 235 9.41 34.68 5.24
C GLU A 235 10.68 34.73 6.11
N GLU A 236 11.78 34.17 5.61
CA GLU A 236 13.09 34.60 6.09
C GLU A 236 13.20 36.10 5.73
N PRO A 237 13.56 37.00 6.71
CA PRO A 237 13.82 38.38 6.36
C PRO A 237 14.95 38.41 5.31
N GLU A 238 14.65 39.02 4.16
CA GLU A 238 15.61 39.24 3.09
C GLU A 238 16.86 39.92 3.66
N SER A 239 17.90 39.14 3.85
CA SER A 239 19.26 39.63 4.02
C SER A 239 19.64 40.24 2.65
N GLN A 240 19.77 41.56 2.62
CA GLN A 240 20.24 42.30 1.42
C GLN A 240 21.50 41.60 0.88
N PRO A 241 21.58 41.31 -0.42
CA PRO A 241 22.79 40.79 -1.00
C PRO A 241 23.81 41.94 -1.17
N ASP A 242 24.91 41.88 -0.43
CA ASP A 242 26.12 42.61 -0.78
C ASP A 242 26.57 42.21 -2.18
N GLU A 243 26.63 43.20 -3.07
CA GLU A 243 27.08 43.08 -4.45
C GLU A 243 28.55 42.61 -4.50
N ILE A 244 28.78 41.36 -4.87
CA ILE A 244 30.07 40.87 -5.34
C ILE A 244 29.94 40.47 -6.80
N PRO A 245 30.77 41.04 -7.73
CA PRO A 245 30.65 40.76 -9.16
C PRO A 245 30.97 39.34 -9.51
N ARG A 246 30.06 38.58 -10.11
CA ARG A 246 30.29 37.20 -10.55
C ARG A 246 30.78 37.12 -11.96
N ASN A 247 31.93 36.49 -12.12
CA ASN A 247 32.53 36.03 -13.35
C ASN A 247 31.67 35.00 -14.07
N PRO A 248 31.35 35.11 -15.38
CA PRO A 248 30.49 34.17 -16.09
C PRO A 248 31.30 33.01 -16.70
N SER A 249 31.52 31.96 -15.93
CA SER A 249 31.94 30.68 -16.50
C SER A 249 31.84 29.55 -15.48
N SER A 250 30.69 28.91 -15.42
CA SER A 250 30.54 27.48 -15.13
C SER A 250 29.07 27.07 -15.30
N GLU A 251 28.73 26.64 -16.49
CA GLU A 251 27.64 25.72 -16.76
C GLU A 251 27.87 24.46 -15.95
N THR A 252 27.21 24.29 -14.83
CA THR A 252 26.86 23.01 -14.20
C THR A 252 26.21 23.29 -12.85
N LYS A 253 25.04 23.89 -12.84
CA LYS A 253 24.22 24.03 -11.61
C LYS A 253 22.74 23.97 -11.90
N ASP A 254 22.35 22.92 -12.60
CA ASP A 254 20.92 22.65 -12.76
C ASP A 254 20.71 21.15 -12.55
N ARG A 255 20.74 20.69 -11.29
CA ARG A 255 20.20 19.39 -10.88
C ARG A 255 20.18 19.16 -9.37
N THR A 256 20.21 20.22 -8.56
CA THR A 256 19.93 20.10 -7.11
C THR A 256 18.95 21.16 -6.64
N ARG A 257 17.88 21.37 -7.44
CA ARG A 257 16.57 21.70 -6.85
C ARG A 257 16.00 20.40 -6.31
N ASP A 258 16.77 19.89 -5.41
CA ASP A 258 16.40 18.76 -4.57
C ASP A 258 15.08 19.13 -3.90
N THR A 259 14.11 18.30 -4.09
CA THR A 259 12.86 18.23 -3.37
C THR A 259 13.15 18.28 -1.87
N ARG A 260 13.39 19.48 -1.33
CA ARG A 260 13.17 19.74 0.08
C ARG A 260 11.70 19.41 0.29
N LYS A 261 11.42 18.24 0.80
CA LYS A 261 10.09 17.86 1.24
C LYS A 261 9.59 19.02 2.06
N SER A 262 8.57 19.73 1.57
CA SER A 262 7.95 20.85 2.27
C SER A 262 7.49 20.31 3.63
N GLU A 263 8.24 20.59 4.69
CA GLU A 263 7.88 20.12 6.03
C GLU A 263 6.69 20.90 6.54
N GLY A 264 5.72 20.20 7.10
CA GLY A 264 4.56 20.79 7.76
C GLY A 264 4.88 21.18 9.19
N LEU A 265 4.38 22.35 9.60
CA LEU A 265 4.27 22.75 10.99
C LEU A 265 2.82 22.61 11.45
N TYR A 266 2.64 22.15 12.66
CA TYR A 266 1.33 21.89 13.23
C TYR A 266 1.11 22.69 14.51
N SER A 267 -0.12 23.15 14.69
CA SER A 267 -0.61 23.72 15.94
C SER A 267 -1.90 22.99 16.33
N LEU A 268 -2.13 22.84 17.63
CA LEU A 268 -3.36 22.25 18.13
C LEU A 268 -4.22 23.36 18.72
N ILE A 269 -5.50 23.31 18.49
CA ILE A 269 -6.47 24.24 19.09
C ILE A 269 -7.30 23.46 20.09
N THR A 270 -7.46 24.01 21.28
CA THR A 270 -8.35 23.44 22.31
C THR A 270 -9.75 24.05 22.21
N LYS A 271 -10.77 23.34 22.73
CA LYS A 271 -12.15 23.86 22.85
C LYS A 271 -12.23 25.18 23.58
N GLY A 272 -11.29 25.47 24.48
CA GLY A 272 -11.18 26.74 25.18
C GLY A 272 -10.42 27.83 24.42
N GLY A 273 -10.02 27.60 23.18
CA GLY A 273 -9.34 28.58 22.31
C GLY A 273 -7.84 28.71 22.54
N THR A 274 -7.21 27.89 23.41
CA THR A 274 -5.74 27.85 23.57
C THR A 274 -5.12 27.22 22.32
N ARG A 275 -4.08 27.87 21.79
CA ARG A 275 -3.26 27.39 20.68
C ARG A 275 -1.98 26.78 21.22
N ILE A 276 -1.70 25.53 20.82
CA ILE A 276 -0.48 24.83 21.20
C ILE A 276 0.39 24.71 19.95
N ILE A 277 1.55 25.33 19.97
CA ILE A 277 2.53 25.23 18.89
C ILE A 277 3.23 23.88 19.04
N TRP A 278 2.80 22.91 18.23
CA TRP A 278 3.34 21.54 18.26
C TRP A 278 4.70 21.44 17.58
N GLY A 279 4.88 22.04 16.40
CA GLY A 279 6.07 21.90 15.57
C GLY A 279 5.88 20.93 14.41
N ARG A 280 6.87 20.09 14.14
CA ARG A 280 6.88 19.16 12.99
C ARG A 280 6.05 17.90 13.23
N SER A 281 5.87 17.12 12.16
CA SER A 281 5.18 15.84 12.27
C SER A 281 5.94 14.85 13.14
N PRO A 282 5.26 13.86 13.77
CA PRO A 282 5.90 12.90 14.69
C PRO A 282 7.02 12.07 14.06
N ASN A 283 6.97 11.83 12.76
CA ASN A 283 7.94 11.00 12.04
C ASN A 283 9.05 11.82 11.36
N THR A 284 9.23 13.08 11.76
CA THR A 284 10.36 13.87 11.26
C THR A 284 11.68 13.34 11.79
N SER A 285 12.72 13.39 10.95
CA SER A 285 14.10 13.08 11.33
C SER A 285 14.88 14.31 11.82
N HIS A 286 14.21 15.44 12.04
CA HIS A 286 14.87 16.69 12.40
C HIS A 286 15.47 16.60 13.83
N PRO A 287 16.80 16.80 13.98
CA PRO A 287 17.49 16.52 15.25
C PRO A 287 17.08 17.43 16.43
N ALA A 288 16.48 18.58 16.15
CA ALA A 288 16.01 19.52 17.17
C ALA A 288 14.52 19.32 17.54
N GLU A 289 13.84 18.33 16.96
CA GLU A 289 12.44 18.07 17.26
C GLU A 289 12.32 17.13 18.46
N ILE A 290 11.49 17.52 19.42
CA ILE A 290 11.22 16.71 20.61
C ILE A 290 10.29 15.54 20.22
N PRO A 291 10.52 14.32 20.74
CA PRO A 291 9.64 13.20 20.50
C PRO A 291 8.18 13.50 20.88
N ALA A 292 7.24 13.03 20.03
CA ALA A 292 5.81 13.30 20.24
C ALA A 292 5.31 12.86 21.62
N GLN A 293 5.81 11.73 22.13
CA GLN A 293 5.43 11.23 23.45
C GLN A 293 5.84 12.18 24.59
N GLU A 294 7.02 12.78 24.52
CA GLU A 294 7.46 13.77 25.51
C GLU A 294 6.60 15.02 25.48
N LYS A 295 6.18 15.47 24.31
CA LYS A 295 5.26 16.60 24.16
C LYS A 295 3.92 16.32 24.81
N ILE A 296 3.38 15.12 24.62
CA ILE A 296 2.11 14.69 25.24
C ILE A 296 2.24 14.67 26.75
N VAL A 297 3.32 14.11 27.31
CA VAL A 297 3.55 14.08 28.72
C VAL A 297 3.58 15.50 29.33
N ARG A 298 4.26 16.44 28.69
CA ARG A 298 4.29 17.85 29.11
C ARG A 298 2.91 18.50 29.11
N LEU A 299 2.08 18.21 28.12
CA LEU A 299 0.70 18.72 28.10
C LEU A 299 -0.14 18.11 29.22
N GLN A 300 0.05 16.84 29.54
CA GLN A 300 -0.61 16.16 30.65
C GLN A 300 -0.17 16.75 32.00
N GLU A 301 1.13 16.93 32.23
CA GLU A 301 1.68 17.56 33.42
C GLU A 301 1.15 18.99 33.59
N TYR A 302 1.00 19.73 32.47
CA TYR A 302 0.41 21.05 32.49
C TYR A 302 -1.06 21.01 32.98
N VAL A 303 -1.85 20.07 32.43
CA VAL A 303 -3.24 19.87 32.83
C VAL A 303 -3.36 19.44 34.28
N GLU A 304 -2.50 18.55 34.76
CA GLU A 304 -2.44 18.16 36.19
C GLU A 304 -2.16 19.35 37.11
N ARG A 305 -1.26 20.24 36.69
CA ARG A 305 -0.84 21.39 37.51
C ARG A 305 -1.86 22.53 37.50
N PHE A 306 -2.51 22.79 36.34
CA PHE A 306 -3.37 23.99 36.14
C PHE A 306 -4.84 23.65 35.92
N GLY A 307 -5.20 22.36 35.95
CA GLY A 307 -6.57 21.88 35.78
C GLY A 307 -7.03 21.79 34.31
N SER A 308 -6.51 22.63 33.44
CA SER A 308 -6.81 22.61 31.99
C SER A 308 -5.74 23.33 31.18
N LEU A 309 -5.72 23.10 29.86
CA LEU A 309 -4.81 23.85 28.97
C LEU A 309 -5.21 25.31 28.77
N THR A 310 -6.41 25.70 29.20
CA THR A 310 -6.94 27.07 29.11
C THR A 310 -6.93 27.80 30.46
N GLY A 311 -6.74 27.07 31.55
CA GLY A 311 -6.74 27.68 32.90
C GLY A 311 -5.42 28.33 33.31
N PRO A 312 -5.43 29.21 34.38
CA PRO A 312 -6.63 29.77 35.01
C PRO A 312 -7.21 30.99 34.27
N ASP A 313 -6.44 31.74 33.48
CA ASP A 313 -6.84 33.03 32.90
C ASP A 313 -6.73 33.08 31.39
N GLY A 314 -6.71 31.91 30.72
CA GLY A 314 -6.56 31.83 29.26
C GLY A 314 -7.75 32.26 28.45
N PRO A 315 -7.69 32.22 27.10
CA PRO A 315 -6.84 31.31 26.31
C PRO A 315 -5.39 31.73 26.13
N TYR A 316 -4.53 30.76 25.94
CA TYR A 316 -3.10 30.96 25.81
C TYR A 316 -2.56 30.51 24.45
N GLU A 317 -1.35 30.98 24.11
CA GLU A 317 -0.47 30.33 23.15
C GLU A 317 0.61 29.58 23.97
N LEU A 318 0.66 28.26 23.80
CA LEU A 318 1.59 27.38 24.47
C LEU A 318 2.60 26.84 23.44
N ASP A 319 3.89 27.21 23.60
CA ASP A 319 4.96 26.66 22.79
C ASP A 319 5.65 25.49 23.51
N ILE A 320 5.51 24.29 22.95
CA ILE A 320 6.04 23.04 23.51
C ILE A 320 7.27 22.50 22.76
N ARG A 321 7.81 23.27 21.82
CA ARG A 321 8.95 22.86 20.98
C ARG A 321 10.30 22.95 21.71
N HIS A 322 10.39 23.68 22.80
CA HIS A 322 11.64 23.87 23.52
C HIS A 322 11.95 22.71 24.48
N TRP A 323 13.22 22.31 24.55
CA TRP A 323 13.67 21.16 25.36
C TRP A 323 13.45 21.31 26.85
N LYS A 324 13.55 22.51 27.39
CA LYS A 324 13.57 22.75 28.85
C LYS A 324 12.26 23.27 29.42
N GLU A 325 11.56 24.13 28.70
CA GLU A 325 10.43 24.88 29.25
C GLU A 325 9.28 24.95 28.24
N LEU A 326 8.07 24.93 28.80
CA LEU A 326 6.85 25.27 28.07
C LEU A 326 6.68 26.78 28.19
N SER A 327 6.69 27.48 27.06
CA SER A 327 6.43 28.92 26.98
C SER A 327 4.93 29.18 26.94
N ARG A 328 4.44 30.14 27.72
CA ARG A 328 3.03 30.51 27.81
C ARG A 328 2.87 32.00 27.58
N ARG A 329 2.03 32.37 26.60
CA ARG A 329 1.63 33.76 26.32
C ARG A 329 0.12 33.87 26.36
N PRO A 330 -0.47 34.93 26.97
CA PRO A 330 -1.89 35.22 26.83
C PRO A 330 -2.24 35.46 25.38
N ARG A 331 -3.33 34.89 24.88
CA ARG A 331 -3.83 35.08 23.53
C ARG A 331 -4.88 36.19 23.54
N THR A 332 -4.63 37.26 22.79
CA THR A 332 -5.55 38.40 22.67
C THR A 332 -6.67 38.10 21.69
N ALA A 333 -7.78 38.87 21.73
CA ALA A 333 -8.90 38.69 20.83
C ALA A 333 -8.53 38.95 19.37
N ASP A 334 -7.53 39.80 19.11
CA ASP A 334 -7.05 40.10 17.73
C ASP A 334 -6.34 38.92 17.07
N ASP A 335 -5.68 38.06 17.85
CA ASP A 335 -5.00 36.86 17.34
C ASP A 335 -5.99 35.80 16.79
N ARG A 336 -7.29 35.96 17.00
CA ARG A 336 -8.34 35.04 16.51
C ARG A 336 -8.78 35.33 15.08
N HIS A 337 -8.52 36.51 14.55
CA HIS A 337 -8.99 36.99 13.24
C HIS A 337 -7.93 36.93 12.12
N LEU A 338 -6.68 36.58 12.45
CA LEU A 338 -5.63 36.31 11.47
C LEU A 338 -5.75 34.88 10.96
N ARG A 339 -6.79 34.64 10.15
CA ARG A 339 -7.00 33.38 9.36
C ARG A 339 -6.93 33.68 7.88
#